data_c01e724396678149b165a1981f475c9a
#
_entry.id   c01e724396678149b165a1981f475c9a
#
_cell.length_a   1.000
_cell.length_b   1.000
_cell.length_c   1.000
_cell.angle_alpha   90.00
_cell.angle_beta   90.00
_cell.angle_gamma   90.00
#
_symmetry.space_group_name_H-M   'P 1'
#
loop_
_entity.id
_entity.type
_entity.pdbx_description
1 polymer ?
#
loop_
_entity_poly.entity_id
_entity_poly.type
_entity_poly.pdbx_seq_one_letter_code
_entity_poly.pdbx_strand_id
1 'polypeptide(L)'
;MSIRWKSISAALAVAVATLGVAACSNSSDDKNEITVYNAQHESLTKEWVEAFTKETGIKVTLRQGGDTDLGNQLVAEGAASPADVFLTENSPAMALVENAGLFADVDKQTLDQVPAQFRPSTGKWTGIAARSTVFVYNKDKVAADQLPASLLDLAQPQWKGRWGAGVSGADFQAIVAGLLALKGEDATRAWLKGMKDNATAFPNNVATMKAVNSGQPDGGVIYHYYWYRDQANTKESSNNTALHYFKNQDPGAFVSISGGGVLKSSKKQESAQKFLAFIAGKAGQEILRDGDSMEYPVASDTAANPALPPLASLQAPAVDPSKLDAKKVTALMTEAGLL
;
A
#
# COMPACT_ATOMS: atom_id res chain seq x y z
N MET A 1 46.03 24.11 70.89
CA MET A 1 47.28 24.53 70.23
C MET A 1 46.87 25.02 68.82
N SER A 2 46.89 26.34 68.73
CA SER A 2 46.40 27.13 67.58
C SER A 2 47.54 27.37 66.60
N ILE A 3 47.33 27.13 65.32
CA ILE A 3 48.17 27.70 64.26
C ILE A 3 47.24 28.30 63.18
N ARG A 4 47.29 29.63 63.12
CA ARG A 4 46.73 30.47 62.06
C ARG A 4 47.71 30.50 60.92
N TRP A 5 47.20 30.35 59.65
CA TRP A 5 47.98 30.84 58.53
C TRP A 5 47.09 31.71 57.64
N LYS A 6 47.78 32.74 57.18
CA LYS A 6 47.26 33.97 56.59
C LYS A 6 47.01 33.80 55.09
N SER A 7 45.99 34.53 54.68
CA SER A 7 45.60 34.79 53.28
C SER A 7 46.74 35.47 52.48
N ILE A 8 46.89 35.05 51.22
CA ILE A 8 47.47 35.85 50.11
C ILE A 8 46.56 35.77 48.96
N SER A 9 45.93 36.89 48.60
CA SER A 9 45.14 37.10 47.41
C SER A 9 46.07 37.41 46.23
N ALA A 10 46.05 36.64 45.17
CA ALA A 10 46.63 37.01 43.89
C ALA A 10 45.50 37.06 42.86
N ALA A 11 45.18 38.25 42.42
CA ALA A 11 44.26 38.51 41.35
C ALA A 11 44.95 38.22 40.01
N LEU A 12 44.46 37.21 39.26
CA LEU A 12 44.84 36.98 37.88
C LEU A 12 43.67 37.32 36.98
N ALA A 13 43.79 38.38 36.22
CA ALA A 13 42.83 38.75 35.17
C ALA A 13 43.05 37.87 33.97
N VAL A 14 42.08 36.98 33.68
CA VAL A 14 42.03 36.19 32.43
C VAL A 14 41.12 36.93 31.46
N ALA A 15 41.71 37.45 30.40
CA ALA A 15 41.01 37.97 29.25
C ALA A 15 40.43 36.77 28.44
N VAL A 16 39.11 36.61 28.48
CA VAL A 16 38.41 35.62 27.61
C VAL A 16 38.23 36.25 26.24
N ALA A 17 39.07 35.84 25.29
CA ALA A 17 38.84 36.08 23.87
C ALA A 17 37.72 35.13 23.40
N THR A 18 36.52 35.66 23.21
CA THR A 18 35.43 34.97 22.57
C THR A 18 35.72 34.85 21.07
N LEU A 19 36.28 33.73 20.66
CA LEU A 19 36.27 33.30 19.27
C LEU A 19 34.81 32.85 18.91
N GLY A 20 34.09 33.76 18.27
CA GLY A 20 32.81 33.42 17.63
C GLY A 20 33.05 32.42 16.51
N VAL A 21 32.81 31.16 16.79
CA VAL A 21 32.64 30.17 15.75
C VAL A 21 31.28 30.44 15.09
N ALA A 22 31.28 31.19 14.00
CA ALA A 22 30.16 31.24 13.07
C ALA A 22 30.05 29.84 12.45
N ALA A 23 29.24 29.00 13.06
CA ALA A 23 28.75 27.81 12.41
C ALA A 23 27.86 28.26 11.25
N CYS A 24 28.45 28.42 10.05
CA CYS A 24 27.68 28.43 8.81
C CYS A 24 27.07 27.05 8.66
N SER A 25 25.86 26.87 9.19
CA SER A 25 25.03 25.77 8.76
C SER A 25 24.70 26.05 7.29
N ASN A 26 25.34 25.32 6.40
CA ASN A 26 24.94 25.25 5.00
C ASN A 26 23.53 24.66 4.91
N SER A 27 22.51 25.51 5.03
CA SER A 27 21.09 25.14 4.82
C SER A 27 20.69 25.24 3.35
N SER A 28 21.61 25.01 2.42
CA SER A 28 21.31 25.08 0.98
C SER A 28 20.86 23.75 0.35
N ASP A 29 20.97 22.62 1.07
CA ASP A 29 20.59 21.29 0.54
C ASP A 29 19.14 20.87 0.85
N ASP A 30 18.46 21.51 1.79
CA ASP A 30 17.14 21.08 2.28
C ASP A 30 15.97 21.37 1.30
N LYS A 31 16.17 22.23 0.31
CA LYS A 31 15.07 22.63 -0.60
C LYS A 31 14.82 21.66 -1.76
N ASN A 32 15.78 20.78 -2.03
CA ASN A 32 15.75 19.89 -3.19
C ASN A 32 15.68 18.41 -2.82
N GLU A 33 15.11 18.11 -1.66
CA GLU A 33 14.92 16.75 -1.18
C GLU A 33 13.54 16.61 -0.56
N ILE A 34 12.81 15.52 -0.88
CA ILE A 34 11.52 15.18 -0.27
C ILE A 34 11.63 13.88 0.52
N THR A 35 10.79 13.75 1.56
CA THR A 35 10.66 12.53 2.36
C THR A 35 9.36 11.82 1.99
N VAL A 36 9.48 10.57 1.56
CA VAL A 36 8.35 9.73 1.19
C VAL A 36 8.16 8.61 2.21
N TYR A 37 7.01 8.55 2.84
CA TYR A 37 6.59 7.38 3.61
C TYR A 37 6.06 6.36 2.61
N ASN A 38 6.78 5.26 2.48
CA ASN A 38 6.55 4.28 1.43
C ASN A 38 6.07 2.95 1.98
N ALA A 39 4.83 2.61 1.67
CA ALA A 39 4.28 1.28 1.87
C ALA A 39 4.06 0.52 0.54
N GLN A 40 4.43 1.12 -0.60
CA GLN A 40 4.45 0.42 -1.90
C GLN A 40 5.73 -0.42 -2.03
N HIS A 41 5.75 -1.39 -2.93
CA HIS A 41 6.90 -2.27 -3.17
C HIS A 41 8.22 -1.50 -3.26
N GLU A 42 9.18 -1.91 -2.44
CA GLU A 42 10.45 -1.20 -2.30
C GLU A 42 11.25 -1.17 -3.62
N SER A 43 11.28 -2.27 -4.38
CA SER A 43 11.95 -2.33 -5.68
C SER A 43 11.38 -1.31 -6.65
N LEU A 44 10.08 -1.32 -6.85
CA LEU A 44 9.37 -0.38 -7.73
C LEU A 44 9.59 1.09 -7.32
N THR A 45 9.47 1.37 -6.03
CA THR A 45 9.64 2.75 -5.55
C THR A 45 11.07 3.24 -5.73
N LYS A 46 12.07 2.38 -5.58
CA LYS A 46 13.46 2.72 -5.88
C LYS A 46 13.66 3.08 -7.36
N GLU A 47 13.10 2.31 -8.27
CA GLU A 47 13.16 2.61 -9.70
C GLU A 47 12.50 3.95 -10.04
N TRP A 48 11.33 4.24 -9.45
CA TRP A 48 10.68 5.54 -9.58
C TRP A 48 11.57 6.68 -9.06
N VAL A 49 12.18 6.51 -7.88
CA VAL A 49 13.06 7.51 -7.26
C VAL A 49 14.30 7.77 -8.12
N GLU A 50 14.94 6.72 -8.62
CA GLU A 50 16.12 6.84 -9.47
C GLU A 50 15.81 7.60 -10.76
N ALA A 51 14.72 7.23 -11.44
CA ALA A 51 14.29 7.88 -12.68
C ALA A 51 13.87 9.34 -12.44
N PHE A 52 13.07 9.62 -11.42
CA PHE A 52 12.65 10.97 -11.03
C PHE A 52 13.81 11.86 -10.65
N THR A 53 14.74 11.35 -9.83
CA THR A 53 15.93 12.13 -9.42
C THR A 53 16.83 12.45 -10.61
N LYS A 54 16.99 11.49 -11.53
CA LYS A 54 17.76 11.69 -12.77
C LYS A 54 17.13 12.77 -13.65
N GLU A 55 15.81 12.81 -13.75
CA GLU A 55 15.09 13.76 -14.60
C GLU A 55 15.06 15.19 -14.00
N THR A 56 14.82 15.28 -12.68
CA THR A 56 14.49 16.55 -12.01
C THR A 56 15.61 17.12 -11.14
N GLY A 57 16.59 16.31 -10.75
CA GLY A 57 17.59 16.64 -9.74
C GLY A 57 17.04 16.69 -8.30
N ILE A 58 15.75 16.39 -8.09
CA ILE A 58 15.12 16.35 -6.76
C ILE A 58 15.46 15.00 -6.11
N LYS A 59 16.06 15.05 -4.93
CA LYS A 59 16.36 13.85 -4.14
C LYS A 59 15.10 13.36 -3.41
N VAL A 60 15.01 12.05 -3.22
CA VAL A 60 13.90 11.42 -2.49
C VAL A 60 14.46 10.47 -1.44
N THR A 61 14.13 10.75 -0.19
CA THR A 61 14.43 9.84 0.93
C THR A 61 13.21 8.99 1.23
N LEU A 62 13.37 7.66 1.17
CA LEU A 62 12.30 6.68 1.44
C LEU A 62 12.34 6.22 2.90
N ARG A 63 11.20 6.31 3.57
CA ARG A 63 10.95 5.60 4.83
C ARG A 63 10.01 4.43 4.55
N GLN A 64 10.54 3.23 4.60
CA GLN A 64 9.80 2.01 4.33
C GLN A 64 8.93 1.59 5.53
N GLY A 65 7.75 1.01 5.26
CA GLY A 65 6.85 0.45 6.27
C GLY A 65 5.62 -0.17 5.63
N GLY A 66 4.74 -0.74 6.45
CA GLY A 66 3.46 -1.27 5.97
C GLY A 66 2.36 -0.20 5.90
N ASP A 67 1.34 -0.44 5.08
CA ASP A 67 0.17 0.45 4.90
C ASP A 67 -0.43 0.89 6.24
N THR A 68 -0.75 -0.08 7.10
CA THR A 68 -1.40 0.17 8.39
C THR A 68 -0.48 0.94 9.35
N ASP A 69 0.79 0.56 9.41
CA ASP A 69 1.75 1.16 10.35
C ASP A 69 2.04 2.61 9.98
N LEU A 70 2.37 2.87 8.70
CA LEU A 70 2.67 4.23 8.24
C LEU A 70 1.42 5.11 8.22
N GLY A 71 0.25 4.58 7.87
CA GLY A 71 -1.01 5.31 7.93
C GLY A 71 -1.36 5.75 9.35
N ASN A 72 -1.27 4.85 10.32
CA ASN A 72 -1.48 5.17 11.74
C ASN A 72 -0.43 6.15 12.28
N GLN A 73 0.84 5.99 11.86
CA GLN A 73 1.90 6.90 12.23
C GLN A 73 1.62 8.31 11.74
N LEU A 74 1.23 8.49 10.46
CA LEU A 74 0.87 9.80 9.90
C LEU A 74 -0.29 10.43 10.66
N VAL A 75 -1.31 9.65 11.04
CA VAL A 75 -2.43 10.15 11.86
C VAL A 75 -1.94 10.60 13.25
N ALA A 76 -1.02 9.87 13.86
CA ALA A 76 -0.46 10.24 15.17
C ALA A 76 0.47 11.46 15.08
N GLU A 77 1.27 11.60 14.04
CA GLU A 77 2.16 12.74 13.79
C GLU A 77 1.37 14.00 13.41
N GLY A 78 0.25 13.84 12.72
CA GLY A 78 -0.62 14.94 12.28
C GLY A 78 0.15 16.02 11.51
N ALA A 79 -0.03 17.29 11.91
CA ALA A 79 0.66 18.43 11.27
C ALA A 79 2.16 18.49 11.54
N ALA A 80 2.69 17.68 12.46
CA ALA A 80 4.12 17.60 12.76
C ALA A 80 4.85 16.53 11.94
N SER A 81 4.15 15.80 11.07
CA SER A 81 4.76 14.77 10.24
C SER A 81 5.88 15.35 9.36
N PRO A 82 7.06 14.69 9.31
CA PRO A 82 8.15 15.07 8.42
C PRO A 82 7.95 14.56 6.98
N ALA A 83 6.90 13.76 6.74
CA ALA A 83 6.62 13.22 5.41
C ALA A 83 6.10 14.31 4.47
N ASP A 84 6.59 14.29 3.24
CA ASP A 84 6.08 15.12 2.15
C ASP A 84 5.05 14.37 1.30
N VAL A 85 5.27 13.05 1.08
CA VAL A 85 4.41 12.17 0.30
C VAL A 85 4.15 10.87 1.07
N PHE A 86 2.96 10.31 0.90
CA PHE A 86 2.61 8.97 1.35
C PHE A 86 2.22 8.10 0.16
N LEU A 87 2.84 6.93 0.06
CA LEU A 87 2.55 5.92 -0.95
C LEU A 87 2.09 4.64 -0.26
N THR A 88 1.05 4.00 -0.79
CA THR A 88 0.49 2.77 -0.24
C THR A 88 0.37 1.67 -1.29
N GLU A 89 0.32 0.43 -0.83
CA GLU A 89 -0.15 -0.68 -1.64
C GLU A 89 -1.68 -0.73 -1.73
N ASN A 90 -2.39 -0.29 -0.68
CA ASN A 90 -3.84 -0.42 -0.59
C ASN A 90 -4.54 0.87 -0.15
N SER A 91 -5.70 1.13 -0.72
CA SER A 91 -6.49 2.35 -0.50
C SER A 91 -7.02 2.56 0.94
N PRO A 92 -7.31 1.55 1.79
CA PRO A 92 -7.82 1.81 3.14
C PRO A 92 -6.91 2.68 4.00
N ALA A 93 -5.58 2.58 3.85
CA ALA A 93 -4.64 3.45 4.54
C ALA A 93 -4.66 4.89 4.00
N MET A 94 -4.86 5.06 2.68
CA MET A 94 -5.09 6.39 2.10
C MET A 94 -6.36 7.04 2.65
N ALA A 95 -7.47 6.30 2.67
CA ALA A 95 -8.73 6.78 3.23
C ALA A 95 -8.61 7.15 4.72
N LEU A 96 -7.83 6.39 5.50
CA LEU A 96 -7.54 6.70 6.91
C LEU A 96 -6.86 8.07 7.08
N VAL A 97 -5.80 8.32 6.30
CA VAL A 97 -5.03 9.57 6.33
C VAL A 97 -5.85 10.75 5.78
N GLU A 98 -6.65 10.50 4.72
CA GLU A 98 -7.58 11.48 4.17
C GLU A 98 -8.64 11.90 5.18
N ASN A 99 -9.28 10.95 5.86
CA ASN A 99 -10.31 11.20 6.89
C ASN A 99 -9.75 11.97 8.09
N ALA A 100 -8.44 11.87 8.35
CA ALA A 100 -7.74 12.70 9.33
C ALA A 100 -7.44 14.12 8.80
N GLY A 101 -7.76 14.43 7.54
CA GLY A 101 -7.60 15.74 6.92
C GLY A 101 -6.15 16.09 6.59
N LEU A 102 -5.25 15.11 6.45
CA LEU A 102 -3.81 15.33 6.35
C LEU A 102 -3.29 15.52 4.92
N PHE A 103 -4.05 15.16 3.89
CA PHE A 103 -3.65 15.37 2.50
C PHE A 103 -3.97 16.78 1.99
N ALA A 104 -3.05 17.35 1.23
CA ALA A 104 -3.31 18.48 0.35
C ALA A 104 -4.17 18.05 -0.85
N ASP A 105 -4.66 19.03 -1.63
CA ASP A 105 -5.27 18.74 -2.92
C ASP A 105 -4.17 18.28 -3.90
N VAL A 106 -4.48 17.27 -4.70
CA VAL A 106 -3.61 16.87 -5.80
C VAL A 106 -3.82 17.81 -6.97
N ASP A 107 -2.74 18.20 -7.62
CA ASP A 107 -2.81 19.07 -8.81
C ASP A 107 -3.72 18.46 -9.86
N LYS A 108 -4.58 19.30 -10.45
CA LYS A 108 -5.55 18.85 -11.47
C LYS A 108 -4.88 18.13 -12.63
N GLN A 109 -3.71 18.59 -13.06
CA GLN A 109 -2.96 17.96 -14.14
C GLN A 109 -2.56 16.51 -13.79
N THR A 110 -2.19 16.24 -12.54
CA THR A 110 -1.89 14.90 -12.05
C THR A 110 -3.15 14.04 -12.02
N LEU A 111 -4.26 14.58 -11.49
CA LEU A 111 -5.53 13.85 -11.47
C LEU A 111 -6.04 13.48 -12.87
N ASP A 112 -5.82 14.34 -13.86
CA ASP A 112 -6.27 14.11 -15.24
C ASP A 112 -5.51 12.99 -15.96
N GLN A 113 -4.33 12.58 -15.44
CA GLN A 113 -3.57 11.44 -15.96
C GLN A 113 -4.23 10.09 -15.62
N VAL A 114 -5.00 10.04 -14.52
CA VAL A 114 -5.58 8.81 -13.98
C VAL A 114 -7.10 8.82 -14.14
N PRO A 115 -7.71 7.83 -14.81
CA PRO A 115 -9.16 7.73 -14.93
C PRO A 115 -9.89 7.77 -13.58
N ALA A 116 -11.08 8.37 -13.56
CA ALA A 116 -11.84 8.59 -12.32
C ALA A 116 -12.10 7.33 -11.49
N GLN A 117 -12.19 6.17 -12.14
CA GLN A 117 -12.39 4.88 -11.47
C GLN A 117 -11.21 4.38 -10.66
N PHE A 118 -10.00 4.94 -10.87
CA PHE A 118 -8.77 4.57 -10.16
C PHE A 118 -8.29 5.67 -9.21
N ARG A 119 -9.12 6.63 -8.87
CA ARG A 119 -8.81 7.69 -7.91
C ARG A 119 -10.02 8.02 -7.03
N PRO A 120 -9.81 8.58 -5.84
CA PRO A 120 -10.92 9.00 -4.98
C PRO A 120 -11.69 10.16 -5.63
N SER A 121 -12.99 10.21 -5.36
CA SER A 121 -13.83 11.32 -5.80
C SER A 121 -13.45 12.68 -5.19
N THR A 122 -12.68 12.66 -4.11
CA THR A 122 -12.29 13.83 -3.31
C THR A 122 -11.11 14.62 -3.88
N GLY A 123 -10.30 14.01 -4.75
CA GLY A 123 -9.09 14.64 -5.31
C GLY A 123 -7.94 14.85 -4.30
N LYS A 124 -7.99 14.21 -3.13
CA LYS A 124 -6.96 14.35 -2.08
C LYS A 124 -5.74 13.46 -2.29
N TRP A 125 -5.87 12.44 -3.10
CA TRP A 125 -4.81 11.54 -3.53
C TRP A 125 -5.17 10.94 -4.88
N THR A 126 -4.27 10.18 -5.49
CA THR A 126 -4.51 9.54 -6.79
C THR A 126 -4.04 8.09 -6.78
N GLY A 127 -4.61 7.26 -7.67
CA GLY A 127 -4.10 5.93 -7.92
C GLY A 127 -2.73 5.97 -8.57
N ILE A 128 -1.88 5.00 -8.21
CA ILE A 128 -0.54 4.82 -8.79
C ILE A 128 -0.32 3.41 -9.32
N ALA A 129 -1.13 2.44 -8.91
CA ALA A 129 -1.15 1.09 -9.41
C ALA A 129 -2.50 0.44 -9.06
N ALA A 130 -2.81 -0.70 -9.70
CA ALA A 130 -4.00 -1.49 -9.36
C ALA A 130 -3.67 -2.99 -9.27
N ARG A 131 -4.41 -3.69 -8.42
CA ARG A 131 -4.24 -5.13 -8.18
C ARG A 131 -5.58 -5.83 -8.07
N SER A 132 -5.73 -6.96 -8.79
CA SER A 132 -6.97 -7.73 -8.79
C SER A 132 -6.95 -8.80 -7.72
N THR A 133 -8.02 -8.92 -6.98
CA THR A 133 -8.31 -10.10 -6.15
C THR A 133 -8.49 -11.30 -7.07
N VAL A 134 -7.97 -12.46 -6.65
CA VAL A 134 -8.10 -13.73 -7.34
C VAL A 134 -8.23 -14.87 -6.33
N PHE A 135 -8.80 -15.99 -6.80
CA PHE A 135 -8.71 -17.26 -6.11
C PHE A 135 -7.61 -18.09 -6.77
N VAL A 136 -6.46 -18.24 -6.09
CA VAL A 136 -5.42 -19.18 -6.52
C VAL A 136 -5.86 -20.60 -6.11
N TYR A 137 -5.76 -21.57 -7.00
CA TYR A 137 -6.18 -22.94 -6.72
C TYR A 137 -5.18 -23.97 -7.23
N ASN A 138 -5.12 -25.10 -6.55
CA ASN A 138 -4.31 -26.25 -6.98
C ASN A 138 -5.04 -27.00 -8.10
N LYS A 139 -4.39 -27.13 -9.26
CA LYS A 139 -4.97 -27.73 -10.48
C LYS A 139 -5.33 -29.21 -10.33
N ASP A 140 -4.65 -29.92 -9.41
CA ASP A 140 -4.88 -31.34 -9.16
C ASP A 140 -5.98 -31.59 -8.12
N LYS A 141 -6.44 -30.53 -7.40
CA LYS A 141 -7.43 -30.61 -6.33
C LYS A 141 -8.80 -30.07 -6.71
N VAL A 142 -8.84 -29.07 -7.58
CA VAL A 142 -10.09 -28.37 -7.95
C VAL A 142 -10.24 -28.34 -9.47
N ALA A 143 -11.26 -28.99 -9.95
CA ALA A 143 -11.63 -28.91 -11.36
C ALA A 143 -12.27 -27.54 -11.69
N ALA A 144 -12.20 -27.12 -12.94
CA ALA A 144 -12.66 -25.79 -13.36
C ALA A 144 -14.15 -25.52 -13.10
N ASP A 145 -14.97 -26.56 -13.15
CA ASP A 145 -16.41 -26.51 -12.86
C ASP A 145 -16.75 -26.50 -11.36
N GLN A 146 -15.75 -26.70 -10.49
CA GLN A 146 -15.88 -26.67 -9.03
C GLN A 146 -15.36 -25.38 -8.40
N LEU A 147 -14.86 -24.44 -9.19
CA LEU A 147 -14.35 -23.17 -8.72
C LEU A 147 -15.49 -22.30 -8.14
N PRO A 148 -15.21 -21.45 -7.11
CA PRO A 148 -16.24 -20.61 -6.52
C PRO A 148 -16.71 -19.57 -7.55
N ALA A 149 -18.02 -19.44 -7.75
CA ALA A 149 -18.58 -18.43 -8.64
C ALA A 149 -18.50 -17.01 -8.00
N SER A 150 -18.53 -16.94 -6.68
CA SER A 150 -18.47 -15.71 -5.88
C SER A 150 -17.50 -15.84 -4.72
N LEU A 151 -16.92 -14.71 -4.30
CA LEU A 151 -16.19 -14.62 -3.03
C LEU A 151 -17.07 -15.06 -1.85
N LEU A 152 -18.38 -14.81 -1.94
CA LEU A 152 -19.33 -15.17 -0.90
C LEU A 152 -19.52 -16.68 -0.72
N ASP A 153 -19.27 -17.46 -1.77
CA ASP A 153 -19.38 -18.93 -1.71
C ASP A 153 -18.37 -19.52 -0.72
N LEU A 154 -17.22 -18.88 -0.55
CA LEU A 154 -16.14 -19.34 0.36
C LEU A 154 -16.55 -19.41 1.84
N ALA A 155 -17.61 -18.68 2.22
CA ALA A 155 -18.21 -18.76 3.55
C ALA A 155 -19.16 -19.95 3.70
N GLN A 156 -19.49 -20.68 2.62
CA GLN A 156 -20.43 -21.79 2.65
C GLN A 156 -19.76 -23.09 3.11
N PRO A 157 -20.53 -24.04 3.73
CA PRO A 157 -19.97 -25.27 4.32
C PRO A 157 -19.15 -26.15 3.36
N GLN A 158 -19.45 -26.14 2.06
CA GLN A 158 -18.71 -26.91 1.06
C GLN A 158 -17.25 -26.48 0.92
N TRP A 159 -16.91 -25.27 1.37
CA TRP A 159 -15.55 -24.73 1.35
C TRP A 159 -14.79 -24.90 2.67
N LYS A 160 -15.37 -25.60 3.64
CA LYS A 160 -14.74 -25.81 4.96
C LYS A 160 -13.43 -26.59 4.82
N GLY A 161 -12.31 -25.97 5.30
CA GLY A 161 -10.96 -26.54 5.25
C GLY A 161 -10.33 -26.53 3.85
N ARG A 162 -11.03 -25.99 2.83
CA ARG A 162 -10.60 -26.07 1.42
C ARG A 162 -9.94 -24.81 0.91
N TRP A 163 -9.89 -23.73 1.69
CA TRP A 163 -9.26 -22.49 1.26
C TRP A 163 -8.59 -21.74 2.41
N GLY A 164 -7.77 -20.73 2.07
CA GLY A 164 -7.10 -19.90 3.06
C GLY A 164 -6.78 -18.51 2.55
N ALA A 165 -6.29 -17.64 3.44
CA ALA A 165 -5.88 -16.28 3.12
C ALA A 165 -4.88 -15.75 4.14
N GLY A 166 -4.12 -14.71 3.76
CA GLY A 166 -3.22 -13.96 4.63
C GLY A 166 -3.97 -12.94 5.49
N VAL A 167 -4.72 -13.41 6.48
CA VAL A 167 -5.78 -12.62 7.16
C VAL A 167 -5.33 -11.36 7.85
N SER A 168 -4.14 -11.33 8.44
CA SER A 168 -3.63 -10.14 9.16
C SER A 168 -3.01 -9.09 8.23
N GLY A 169 -2.79 -9.42 6.95
CA GLY A 169 -2.16 -8.52 5.98
C GLY A 169 -3.09 -7.41 5.48
N ALA A 170 -2.50 -6.26 5.13
CA ALA A 170 -3.23 -5.11 4.57
C ALA A 170 -3.99 -5.48 3.27
N ASP A 171 -3.45 -6.39 2.46
CA ASP A 171 -4.09 -6.87 1.23
C ASP A 171 -5.45 -7.52 1.52
N PHE A 172 -5.50 -8.43 2.50
CA PHE A 172 -6.75 -9.08 2.85
C PHE A 172 -7.74 -8.11 3.51
N GLN A 173 -7.26 -7.19 4.33
CA GLN A 173 -8.08 -6.13 4.91
C GLN A 173 -8.68 -5.23 3.81
N ALA A 174 -7.94 -4.94 2.74
CA ALA A 174 -8.46 -4.19 1.60
C ALA A 174 -9.55 -4.96 0.83
N ILE A 175 -9.41 -6.29 0.67
CA ILE A 175 -10.45 -7.13 0.09
C ILE A 175 -11.72 -7.11 0.93
N VAL A 176 -11.58 -7.20 2.27
CA VAL A 176 -12.72 -7.07 3.21
C VAL A 176 -13.34 -5.67 3.15
N ALA A 177 -12.51 -4.61 2.98
CA ALA A 177 -13.02 -3.25 2.80
C ALA A 177 -13.85 -3.11 1.51
N GLY A 178 -13.40 -3.74 0.43
CA GLY A 178 -14.15 -3.83 -0.82
C GLY A 178 -15.49 -4.56 -0.64
N LEU A 179 -15.48 -5.71 0.06
CA LEU A 179 -16.70 -6.43 0.39
C LEU A 179 -17.67 -5.57 1.24
N LEU A 180 -17.15 -4.88 2.26
CA LEU A 180 -17.93 -3.98 3.11
C LEU A 180 -18.59 -2.86 2.30
N ALA A 181 -17.83 -2.21 1.42
CA ALA A 181 -18.34 -1.15 0.56
C ALA A 181 -19.42 -1.63 -0.41
N LEU A 182 -19.31 -2.87 -0.91
CA LEU A 182 -20.22 -3.44 -1.92
C LEU A 182 -21.47 -4.10 -1.33
N LYS A 183 -21.36 -4.71 -0.16
CA LYS A 183 -22.44 -5.55 0.42
C LYS A 183 -22.93 -5.08 1.78
N GLY A 184 -22.28 -4.11 2.38
CA GLY A 184 -22.63 -3.57 3.69
C GLY A 184 -22.16 -4.41 4.87
N GLU A 185 -22.42 -3.91 6.07
CA GLU A 185 -21.86 -4.44 7.32
C GLU A 185 -22.37 -5.85 7.65
N ASP A 186 -23.67 -6.09 7.55
CA ASP A 186 -24.29 -7.37 7.94
C ASP A 186 -23.80 -8.53 7.05
N ALA A 187 -23.73 -8.30 5.75
CA ALA A 187 -23.22 -9.31 4.81
C ALA A 187 -21.72 -9.59 5.04
N THR A 188 -20.95 -8.54 5.33
CA THR A 188 -19.52 -8.67 5.63
C THR A 188 -19.31 -9.44 6.94
N ARG A 189 -20.06 -9.13 7.99
CA ARG A 189 -20.02 -9.85 9.27
C ARG A 189 -20.35 -11.34 9.10
N ALA A 190 -21.40 -11.64 8.33
CA ALA A 190 -21.80 -13.01 8.05
C ALA A 190 -20.69 -13.75 7.27
N TRP A 191 -20.09 -13.11 6.28
CA TRP A 191 -19.01 -13.70 5.50
C TRP A 191 -17.76 -13.95 6.34
N LEU A 192 -17.33 -12.98 7.18
CA LEU A 192 -16.17 -13.14 8.08
C LEU A 192 -16.37 -14.27 9.09
N LYS A 193 -17.59 -14.44 9.61
CA LYS A 193 -17.92 -15.59 10.47
C LYS A 193 -17.77 -16.91 9.72
N GLY A 194 -18.33 -17.01 8.52
CA GLY A 194 -18.19 -18.20 7.69
C GLY A 194 -16.74 -18.47 7.29
N MET A 195 -15.97 -17.42 7.02
CA MET A 195 -14.53 -17.52 6.79
C MET A 195 -13.80 -18.10 8.02
N LYS A 196 -14.08 -17.59 9.22
CA LYS A 196 -13.48 -18.08 10.47
C LYS A 196 -13.67 -19.59 10.65
N ASP A 197 -14.85 -20.09 10.24
CA ASP A 197 -15.21 -21.50 10.37
C ASP A 197 -14.60 -22.35 9.23
N ASN A 198 -14.33 -21.77 8.07
CA ASN A 198 -14.01 -22.49 6.84
C ASN A 198 -12.57 -22.34 6.38
N ALA A 199 -11.91 -21.19 6.64
CA ALA A 199 -10.62 -20.86 6.06
C ALA A 199 -9.43 -21.17 7.00
N THR A 200 -8.30 -21.46 6.38
CA THR A 200 -7.00 -21.48 7.08
C THR A 200 -6.37 -20.09 7.02
N ALA A 201 -6.01 -19.55 8.18
CA ALA A 201 -5.28 -18.29 8.28
C ALA A 201 -3.78 -18.52 8.01
N PHE A 202 -3.23 -17.76 7.09
CA PHE A 202 -1.81 -17.72 6.77
C PHE A 202 -1.21 -16.34 7.14
N PRO A 203 0.12 -16.23 7.33
CA PRO A 203 0.75 -14.96 7.67
C PRO A 203 0.72 -13.93 6.52
N ASN A 204 0.70 -14.39 5.26
CA ASN A 204 0.69 -13.51 4.07
C ASN A 204 0.28 -14.29 2.79
N ASN A 205 0.16 -13.56 1.68
CA ASN A 205 -0.25 -14.12 0.38
C ASN A 205 0.76 -15.13 -0.19
N VAL A 206 2.06 -14.91 -0.02
CA VAL A 206 3.09 -15.85 -0.48
C VAL A 206 2.96 -17.18 0.27
N ALA A 207 2.77 -17.14 1.58
CA ALA A 207 2.55 -18.35 2.38
C ALA A 207 1.24 -19.05 1.97
N THR A 208 0.18 -18.31 1.70
CA THR A 208 -1.08 -18.86 1.17
C THR A 208 -0.85 -19.57 -0.16
N MET A 209 -0.22 -18.91 -1.14
CA MET A 209 0.04 -19.47 -2.47
C MET A 209 0.92 -20.73 -2.39
N LYS A 210 1.98 -20.70 -1.57
CA LYS A 210 2.87 -21.85 -1.35
C LYS A 210 2.15 -23.05 -0.75
N ALA A 211 1.25 -22.81 0.22
CA ALA A 211 0.42 -23.87 0.83
C ALA A 211 -0.54 -24.47 -0.20
N VAL A 212 -1.22 -23.65 -1.00
CA VAL A 212 -2.08 -24.10 -2.11
C VAL A 212 -1.27 -24.88 -3.14
N ASN A 213 -0.07 -24.44 -3.50
CA ASN A 213 0.81 -25.14 -4.42
C ASN A 213 1.18 -26.56 -3.93
N SER A 214 1.29 -26.74 -2.61
CA SER A 214 1.52 -28.06 -2.00
C SER A 214 0.23 -28.90 -1.84
N GLY A 215 -0.93 -28.37 -2.22
CA GLY A 215 -2.22 -29.05 -2.13
C GLY A 215 -2.91 -28.99 -0.77
N GLN A 216 -2.54 -28.02 0.08
CA GLN A 216 -3.14 -27.82 1.42
C GLN A 216 -3.14 -26.32 1.78
N PRO A 217 -4.28 -25.62 1.61
CA PRO A 217 -5.60 -26.08 1.16
C PRO A 217 -5.73 -26.21 -0.37
N ASP A 218 -6.96 -26.50 -0.85
CA ASP A 218 -7.28 -26.60 -2.28
C ASP A 218 -7.11 -25.27 -3.01
N GLY A 219 -7.39 -24.14 -2.33
CA GLY A 219 -7.27 -22.80 -2.90
C GLY A 219 -7.04 -21.71 -1.85
N GLY A 220 -6.93 -20.46 -2.32
CA GLY A 220 -6.72 -19.31 -1.45
C GLY A 220 -7.05 -17.99 -2.12
N VAL A 221 -7.38 -16.99 -1.31
CA VAL A 221 -7.62 -15.61 -1.77
C VAL A 221 -6.33 -14.81 -1.62
N ILE A 222 -5.85 -14.29 -2.75
CA ILE A 222 -4.64 -13.47 -2.86
C ILE A 222 -4.84 -12.37 -3.90
N TYR A 223 -3.85 -11.50 -4.09
CA TYR A 223 -3.78 -10.67 -5.28
C TYR A 223 -3.00 -11.37 -6.41
N HIS A 224 -3.39 -11.08 -7.66
CA HIS A 224 -2.90 -11.72 -8.87
C HIS A 224 -1.38 -11.62 -9.04
N TYR A 225 -0.77 -10.47 -8.69
CA TYR A 225 0.63 -10.19 -8.96
C TYR A 225 1.60 -11.14 -8.22
N TYR A 226 1.22 -11.70 -7.08
CA TYR A 226 2.03 -12.71 -6.39
C TYR A 226 2.28 -13.93 -7.25
N TRP A 227 1.23 -14.38 -7.94
CA TRP A 227 1.32 -15.52 -8.83
C TRP A 227 2.13 -15.21 -10.08
N TYR A 228 1.88 -14.06 -10.74
CA TYR A 228 2.63 -13.67 -11.94
C TYR A 228 4.11 -13.45 -11.67
N ARG A 229 4.45 -12.83 -10.54
CA ARG A 229 5.85 -12.67 -10.10
C ARG A 229 6.55 -14.01 -9.92
N ASP A 230 5.93 -14.96 -9.22
CA ASP A 230 6.51 -16.29 -9.03
C ASP A 230 6.62 -17.05 -10.36
N GLN A 231 5.60 -16.98 -11.24
CA GLN A 231 5.62 -17.59 -12.58
C GLN A 231 6.70 -16.99 -13.50
N ALA A 232 6.99 -15.70 -13.38
CA ALA A 232 8.05 -15.04 -14.14
C ALA A 232 9.45 -15.39 -13.62
N ASN A 233 9.58 -15.79 -12.35
CA ASN A 233 10.85 -16.06 -11.69
C ASN A 233 11.08 -17.57 -11.47
N THR A 234 10.76 -18.08 -10.28
CA THR A 234 11.15 -19.42 -9.84
C THR A 234 10.09 -20.49 -10.08
N LYS A 235 8.81 -20.12 -10.07
CA LYS A 235 7.63 -21.00 -10.08
C LYS A 235 7.53 -21.93 -8.85
N GLU A 236 8.40 -21.79 -7.87
CA GLU A 236 8.46 -22.68 -6.72
C GLU A 236 7.19 -22.68 -5.86
N SER A 237 6.53 -21.53 -5.82
CA SER A 237 5.30 -21.34 -5.03
C SER A 237 4.01 -21.41 -5.85
N SER A 238 4.09 -21.62 -7.17
CA SER A 238 2.91 -21.55 -8.04
C SER A 238 2.84 -22.59 -9.16
N ASN A 239 3.81 -23.51 -9.27
CA ASN A 239 3.92 -24.46 -10.37
C ASN A 239 2.66 -25.34 -10.54
N ASN A 240 2.05 -25.78 -9.44
CA ASN A 240 0.85 -26.63 -9.45
C ASN A 240 -0.45 -25.84 -9.34
N THR A 241 -0.40 -24.51 -9.46
CA THR A 241 -1.56 -23.64 -9.26
C THR A 241 -1.97 -22.94 -10.55
N ALA A 242 -3.20 -22.42 -10.53
CA ALA A 242 -3.71 -21.48 -11.51
C ALA A 242 -4.55 -20.40 -10.80
N LEU A 243 -4.87 -19.34 -11.54
CA LEU A 243 -5.71 -18.26 -11.04
C LEU A 243 -7.13 -18.38 -11.57
N HIS A 244 -8.09 -18.24 -10.68
CA HIS A 244 -9.47 -17.99 -11.00
C HIS A 244 -9.82 -16.53 -10.73
N TYR A 245 -10.25 -15.82 -11.76
CA TYR A 245 -10.74 -14.44 -11.67
C TYR A 245 -12.25 -14.46 -11.50
N PHE A 246 -12.74 -13.96 -10.39
CA PHE A 246 -14.15 -13.66 -10.25
C PHE A 246 -14.57 -12.62 -11.30
N LYS A 247 -15.83 -12.61 -11.70
CA LYS A 247 -16.36 -11.74 -12.75
C LYS A 247 -17.73 -11.17 -12.39
N ASN A 248 -18.34 -10.47 -13.34
CA ASN A 248 -19.72 -9.96 -13.23
C ASN A 248 -19.93 -9.07 -12.00
N GLN A 249 -18.94 -8.20 -11.70
CA GLN A 249 -18.98 -7.28 -10.55
C GLN A 249 -19.16 -7.99 -9.20
N ASP A 250 -18.74 -9.26 -9.12
CA ASP A 250 -18.67 -9.99 -7.86
C ASP A 250 -17.71 -9.27 -6.88
N PRO A 251 -17.96 -9.30 -5.54
CA PRO A 251 -16.99 -8.78 -4.57
C PRO A 251 -15.58 -9.37 -4.70
N GLY A 252 -15.47 -10.61 -5.18
CA GLY A 252 -14.20 -11.26 -5.47
C GLY A 252 -13.49 -10.73 -6.72
N ALA A 253 -14.18 -9.96 -7.58
CA ALA A 253 -13.56 -9.23 -8.69
C ALA A 253 -13.04 -7.84 -8.26
N PHE A 254 -13.05 -7.53 -6.97
CA PHE A 254 -12.55 -6.26 -6.43
C PHE A 254 -11.11 -5.99 -6.88
N VAL A 255 -10.90 -4.78 -7.41
CA VAL A 255 -9.60 -4.24 -7.77
C VAL A 255 -9.21 -3.20 -6.72
N SER A 256 -8.18 -3.52 -5.94
CA SER A 256 -7.59 -2.57 -5.00
C SER A 256 -6.70 -1.58 -5.73
N ILE A 257 -6.71 -0.33 -5.29
CA ILE A 257 -5.91 0.76 -5.85
C ILE A 257 -4.80 1.10 -4.86
N SER A 258 -3.57 1.07 -5.33
CA SER A 258 -2.44 1.68 -4.64
C SER A 258 -2.54 3.19 -4.74
N GLY A 259 -2.31 3.90 -3.67
CA GLY A 259 -2.49 5.35 -3.60
C GLY A 259 -1.20 6.12 -3.39
N GLY A 260 -1.19 7.36 -3.91
CA GLY A 260 -0.17 8.36 -3.62
C GLY A 260 -0.81 9.70 -3.28
N GLY A 261 -0.36 10.35 -2.20
CA GLY A 261 -0.88 11.63 -1.76
C GLY A 261 0.19 12.52 -1.13
N VAL A 262 0.01 13.83 -1.27
CA VAL A 262 0.92 14.85 -0.73
C VAL A 262 0.39 15.32 0.62
N LEU A 263 1.25 15.38 1.66
CA LEU A 263 0.85 15.82 2.99
C LEU A 263 0.70 17.34 3.04
N LYS A 264 -0.35 17.84 3.70
CA LYS A 264 -0.55 19.29 3.95
C LYS A 264 0.60 19.92 4.75
N SER A 265 1.21 19.13 5.64
CA SER A 265 2.33 19.57 6.48
C SER A 265 3.61 19.81 5.70
N SER A 266 3.74 19.25 4.50
CA SER A 266 4.92 19.41 3.65
C SER A 266 5.24 20.87 3.40
N LYS A 267 6.52 21.24 3.58
CA LYS A 267 7.06 22.54 3.19
C LYS A 267 7.62 22.55 1.77
N LYS A 268 7.54 21.40 1.09
CA LYS A 268 8.11 21.12 -0.23
C LYS A 268 7.00 20.72 -1.22
N GLN A 269 5.82 21.37 -1.10
CA GLN A 269 4.61 21.05 -1.87
C GLN A 269 4.89 20.88 -3.36
N GLU A 270 5.64 21.81 -3.98
CA GLU A 270 5.95 21.76 -5.41
C GLU A 270 6.73 20.51 -5.79
N SER A 271 7.78 20.16 -5.03
CA SER A 271 8.59 18.94 -5.28
C SER A 271 7.80 17.67 -5.04
N ALA A 272 6.95 17.66 -4.02
CA ALA A 272 6.08 16.53 -3.68
C ALA A 272 5.02 16.30 -4.77
N GLN A 273 4.36 17.35 -5.27
CA GLN A 273 3.41 17.28 -6.38
C GLN A 273 4.10 16.83 -7.69
N LYS A 274 5.31 17.31 -7.98
CA LYS A 274 6.10 16.82 -9.14
C LYS A 274 6.40 15.33 -9.05
N PHE A 275 6.77 14.84 -7.87
CA PHE A 275 7.01 13.40 -7.68
C PHE A 275 5.74 12.59 -7.88
N LEU A 276 4.62 13.01 -7.31
CA LEU A 276 3.34 12.36 -7.49
C LEU A 276 2.90 12.37 -8.97
N ALA A 277 3.07 13.51 -9.66
CA ALA A 277 2.77 13.64 -11.09
C ALA A 277 3.64 12.70 -11.95
N PHE A 278 4.91 12.52 -11.60
CA PHE A 278 5.82 11.61 -12.28
C PHE A 278 5.38 10.15 -12.14
N ILE A 279 5.11 9.68 -10.92
CA ILE A 279 4.74 8.28 -10.68
C ILE A 279 3.33 7.93 -11.18
N ALA A 280 2.40 8.89 -11.20
CA ALA A 280 1.05 8.73 -11.74
C ALA A 280 1.00 8.90 -13.27
N GLY A 281 2.00 9.54 -13.86
CA GLY A 281 2.10 9.81 -15.29
C GLY A 281 2.80 8.70 -16.07
N LYS A 282 2.86 8.89 -17.40
CA LYS A 282 3.35 7.89 -18.36
C LYS A 282 4.72 7.30 -17.97
N ALA A 283 5.70 8.15 -17.63
CA ALA A 283 7.05 7.68 -17.32
C ALA A 283 7.07 6.72 -16.10
N GLY A 284 6.43 7.10 -15.00
CA GLY A 284 6.33 6.24 -13.81
C GLY A 284 5.50 4.99 -14.04
N GLN A 285 4.45 5.10 -14.86
CA GLN A 285 3.57 3.96 -15.15
C GLN A 285 4.19 2.97 -16.16
N GLU A 286 5.09 3.43 -17.04
CA GLU A 286 5.90 2.53 -17.87
C GLU A 286 6.93 1.76 -17.05
N ILE A 287 7.55 2.40 -16.05
CA ILE A 287 8.42 1.69 -15.07
C ILE A 287 7.63 0.61 -14.34
N LEU A 288 6.42 0.91 -13.89
CA LEU A 288 5.54 -0.09 -13.25
C LEU A 288 5.21 -1.26 -14.20
N ARG A 289 4.84 -0.97 -15.46
CA ARG A 289 4.51 -1.97 -16.48
C ARG A 289 5.66 -2.91 -16.78
N ASP A 290 6.85 -2.36 -16.93
CA ASP A 290 8.04 -3.07 -17.42
C ASP A 290 8.85 -3.71 -16.28
N GLY A 291 8.59 -3.31 -15.03
CA GLY A 291 9.20 -3.83 -13.82
C GLY A 291 8.67 -5.20 -13.38
N ASP A 292 9.14 -5.65 -12.23
CA ASP A 292 8.85 -6.97 -11.68
C ASP A 292 7.60 -7.02 -10.78
N SER A 293 6.93 -5.87 -10.54
CA SER A 293 5.79 -5.80 -9.63
C SER A 293 4.58 -6.59 -10.11
N MET A 294 4.39 -6.71 -11.43
CA MET A 294 3.23 -7.37 -12.07
C MET A 294 1.88 -6.79 -11.62
N GLU A 295 1.86 -5.51 -11.22
CA GLU A 295 0.65 -4.75 -10.98
C GLU A 295 0.17 -4.07 -12.27
N TYR A 296 -1.07 -3.61 -12.27
CA TYR A 296 -1.63 -2.88 -13.39
C TYR A 296 -1.29 -1.39 -13.33
N PRO A 297 -0.75 -0.80 -14.40
CA PRO A 297 -0.75 0.65 -14.57
C PRO A 297 -2.17 1.22 -14.56
N VAL A 298 -2.31 2.43 -14.03
CA VAL A 298 -3.61 3.12 -13.95
C VAL A 298 -3.68 4.40 -14.78
N ALA A 299 -2.57 4.86 -15.36
CA ALA A 299 -2.60 6.00 -16.28
C ALA A 299 -3.34 5.64 -17.56
N SER A 300 -4.08 6.63 -18.10
CA SER A 300 -4.95 6.46 -19.27
C SER A 300 -4.19 6.13 -20.56
N ASP A 301 -2.90 6.47 -20.63
CA ASP A 301 -2.04 6.32 -21.80
C ASP A 301 -1.00 5.18 -21.67
N THR A 302 -1.10 4.38 -20.64
CA THR A 302 -0.17 3.27 -20.40
C THR A 302 -0.91 1.93 -20.38
N ALA A 303 -0.57 1.06 -21.32
CA ALA A 303 -1.12 -0.31 -21.38
C ALA A 303 -0.57 -1.18 -20.24
N ALA A 304 -1.33 -2.20 -19.85
CA ALA A 304 -0.86 -3.20 -18.89
C ALA A 304 0.31 -4.03 -19.45
N ASN A 305 1.07 -4.68 -18.54
CA ASN A 305 2.05 -5.69 -18.93
C ASN A 305 1.37 -6.79 -19.77
N PRO A 306 1.93 -7.18 -20.94
CA PRO A 306 1.31 -8.18 -21.82
C PRO A 306 1.06 -9.56 -21.19
N ALA A 307 1.76 -9.89 -20.10
CA ALA A 307 1.54 -11.12 -19.35
C ALA A 307 0.21 -11.12 -18.58
N LEU A 308 -0.38 -9.95 -18.31
CA LEU A 308 -1.60 -9.79 -17.54
C LEU A 308 -2.82 -9.76 -18.45
N PRO A 309 -3.99 -10.31 -18.02
CA PRO A 309 -5.23 -10.09 -18.73
C PRO A 309 -5.58 -8.60 -18.73
N PRO A 310 -6.24 -8.08 -19.79
CA PRO A 310 -6.64 -6.67 -19.82
C PRO A 310 -7.49 -6.30 -18.59
N LEU A 311 -7.19 -5.18 -17.93
CA LEU A 311 -7.89 -4.76 -16.70
C LEU A 311 -9.41 -4.65 -16.89
N ALA A 312 -9.87 -4.17 -18.06
CA ALA A 312 -11.28 -4.09 -18.39
C ALA A 312 -11.98 -5.47 -18.48
N SER A 313 -11.22 -6.54 -18.77
CA SER A 313 -11.77 -7.91 -18.86
C SER A 313 -12.07 -8.53 -17.49
N LEU A 314 -11.60 -7.92 -16.40
CA LEU A 314 -11.81 -8.38 -15.02
C LEU A 314 -13.24 -8.14 -14.56
N GLN A 315 -13.97 -7.22 -15.19
CA GLN A 315 -15.36 -6.87 -14.83
C GLN A 315 -15.50 -6.49 -13.35
N ALA A 316 -14.52 -5.72 -12.84
CA ALA A 316 -14.46 -5.31 -11.46
C ALA A 316 -15.67 -4.44 -11.08
N PRO A 317 -16.20 -4.59 -9.85
CA PRO A 317 -17.21 -3.68 -9.34
C PRO A 317 -16.62 -2.28 -9.12
N ALA A 318 -17.44 -1.25 -9.35
CA ALA A 318 -17.05 0.12 -9.08
C ALA A 318 -17.08 0.38 -7.57
N VAL A 319 -15.94 0.77 -7.02
CA VAL A 319 -15.80 1.18 -5.62
C VAL A 319 -15.02 2.48 -5.57
N ASP A 320 -15.59 3.52 -4.94
CA ASP A 320 -14.81 4.73 -4.66
C ASP A 320 -13.79 4.41 -3.56
N PRO A 321 -12.48 4.48 -3.84
CA PRO A 321 -11.47 4.07 -2.89
C PRO A 321 -11.42 4.96 -1.62
N SER A 322 -11.98 6.17 -1.64
CA SER A 322 -12.13 7.01 -0.45
C SER A 322 -13.18 6.49 0.55
N LYS A 323 -14.01 5.54 0.13
CA LYS A 323 -15.07 4.92 0.96
C LYS A 323 -14.61 3.64 1.67
N LEU A 324 -13.35 3.23 1.50
CA LEU A 324 -12.82 2.02 2.13
C LEU A 324 -12.45 2.31 3.60
N ASP A 325 -13.29 1.85 4.52
CA ASP A 325 -13.19 2.13 5.96
C ASP A 325 -12.31 1.11 6.69
N ALA A 326 -11.02 1.42 6.81
CA ALA A 326 -10.04 0.58 7.52
C ALA A 326 -10.40 0.33 8.98
N LYS A 327 -10.96 1.33 9.69
CA LYS A 327 -11.33 1.19 11.11
C LYS A 327 -12.49 0.22 11.30
N LYS A 328 -13.51 0.34 10.44
CA LYS A 328 -14.67 -0.56 10.47
C LYS A 328 -14.27 -1.99 10.11
N VAL A 329 -13.40 -2.18 9.11
CA VAL A 329 -12.86 -3.49 8.74
C VAL A 329 -12.13 -4.12 9.91
N THR A 330 -11.21 -3.40 10.55
CA THR A 330 -10.48 -3.88 11.73
C THR A 330 -11.43 -4.31 12.84
N ALA A 331 -12.46 -3.50 13.12
CA ALA A 331 -13.46 -3.82 14.14
C ALA A 331 -14.24 -5.11 13.81
N LEU A 332 -14.71 -5.27 12.56
CA LEU A 332 -15.45 -6.47 12.13
C LEU A 332 -14.57 -7.73 12.11
N MET A 333 -13.32 -7.61 11.70
CA MET A 333 -12.37 -8.74 11.70
C MET A 333 -11.98 -9.16 13.12
N THR A 334 -11.84 -8.20 14.04
CA THR A 334 -11.61 -8.47 15.48
C THR A 334 -12.83 -9.14 16.11
N GLU A 335 -14.03 -8.65 15.83
CA GLU A 335 -15.30 -9.27 16.26
C GLU A 335 -15.43 -10.73 15.81
N ALA A 336 -14.98 -11.02 14.57
CA ALA A 336 -14.95 -12.37 14.02
C ALA A 336 -13.79 -13.23 14.58
N GLY A 337 -12.88 -12.68 15.37
CA GLY A 337 -11.70 -13.38 15.91
C GLY A 337 -10.66 -13.73 14.85
N LEU A 338 -10.53 -12.88 13.84
CA LEU A 338 -9.55 -13.01 12.74
C LEU A 338 -8.31 -12.13 12.95
N LEU A 339 -8.44 -11.08 13.79
CA LEU A 339 -7.36 -10.21 14.25
C LEU A 339 -7.25 -10.25 15.77
#